data_0e00364bbc28c383f7f68f4012576624
#
_entry.id   0e00364bbc28c383f7f68f4012576624
#
_cell.length_a   1.000
_cell.length_b   1.000
_cell.length_c   1.000
_cell.angle_alpha   90.00
_cell.angle_beta   90.00
_cell.angle_gamma   90.00
#
_symmetry.space_group_name_H-M   'P 1'
#
loop_
_entity.id
_entity.type
_entity.pdbx_description
1 polymer ?
#
loop_
_entity_poly.entity_id
_entity_poly.type
_entity_poly.pdbx_seq_one_letter_code
_entity_poly.pdbx_strand_id
1 'polypeptide(L)'
;MKTQLKQAFDIDIVKGHAANGLVWSMEGGIDYQNPPTDDNFYTQNGRQFLRSSSWKSKKCRQKDRQPPFYTTVYENVNYTESEDGEYDVFSWKTPAGAVIGRRHENHFNEYPVKSLDDLDVWTYVHSHMRFCPNTSWFERYDERQLTHIGLAWSPVQQLLQFDMGIENFYYFLMDAPEKMAALLDAMQERCLERMQLGLSLFPDAPIVYWGENTSSSLISPSYYRQLTLPHIRAYASLAHQHNKRLIVHMCGLLRNLLDCFILTGMDGINSVTPPPIGDTPYRLIREKFKPDFTITGRLNGQLWVGKDRAGIQAIVRKMIYPELLSTPFSLMVTSDAIPDIPREDVMILYDALQTMDW
;
A
#
# COMPACT_ATOMS: atom_id res chain seq x y z
N MET A 1 -11.82 12.94 3.86
CA MET A 1 -11.21 11.78 4.50
C MET A 1 -12.12 10.56 4.54
N LYS A 2 -13.40 10.69 4.86
CA LYS A 2 -14.42 9.63 4.72
C LYS A 2 -14.45 9.00 3.30
N THR A 3 -14.08 9.76 2.30
CA THR A 3 -14.05 9.37 0.88
C THR A 3 -12.81 8.55 0.51
N GLN A 4 -11.65 8.76 1.16
CA GLN A 4 -10.40 8.06 0.81
C GLN A 4 -10.40 6.55 1.15
N LEU A 5 -11.11 6.16 2.21
CA LEU A 5 -11.26 4.74 2.58
C LEU A 5 -12.25 4.02 1.65
N LYS A 6 -13.30 4.72 1.19
CA LYS A 6 -14.25 4.19 0.23
C LYS A 6 -13.63 3.95 -1.15
N GLN A 7 -12.60 4.71 -1.52
CA GLN A 7 -11.95 4.70 -2.82
C GLN A 7 -11.01 3.52 -3.07
N ALA A 8 -10.35 3.00 -2.05
CA ALA A 8 -9.41 1.91 -2.27
C ALA A 8 -10.13 0.58 -2.59
N PHE A 9 -11.35 0.38 -2.05
CA PHE A 9 -12.08 -0.89 -2.16
C PHE A 9 -13.59 -0.66 -1.99
N ASP A 10 -14.23 -0.06 -2.99
CA ASP A 10 -15.68 -0.04 -3.01
C ASP A 10 -16.20 -1.49 -3.16
N ILE A 11 -17.17 -1.88 -2.32
CA ILE A 11 -17.81 -3.20 -2.42
C ILE A 11 -18.49 -3.37 -3.79
N ASP A 12 -18.87 -2.27 -4.42
CA ASP A 12 -19.36 -2.25 -5.79
C ASP A 12 -18.29 -2.57 -6.83
N ILE A 13 -16.98 -2.43 -6.49
CA ILE A 13 -15.86 -2.94 -7.29
C ILE A 13 -15.95 -4.46 -7.47
N VAL A 14 -16.38 -5.17 -6.42
CA VAL A 14 -16.60 -6.62 -6.47
C VAL A 14 -17.83 -6.99 -7.30
N LYS A 15 -18.77 -6.05 -7.52
CA LYS A 15 -20.02 -6.25 -8.26
C LYS A 15 -20.01 -5.72 -9.69
N GLY A 16 -18.99 -4.92 -10.08
CA GLY A 16 -18.70 -4.56 -11.46
C GLY A 16 -19.77 -3.72 -12.19
N HIS A 17 -20.45 -2.78 -11.53
CA HIS A 17 -21.56 -2.03 -12.17
C HIS A 17 -21.32 -0.52 -12.19
N ALA A 18 -20.42 -0.06 -13.06
CA ALA A 18 -20.44 1.33 -13.54
C ALA A 18 -21.33 1.45 -14.79
N ALA A 19 -21.93 2.59 -14.99
CA ALA A 19 -22.82 2.84 -16.15
C ALA A 19 -22.12 2.61 -17.51
N ASN A 20 -20.81 2.80 -17.57
CA ASN A 20 -19.97 2.55 -18.74
C ASN A 20 -19.13 1.26 -18.65
N GLY A 21 -19.39 0.40 -17.67
CA GLY A 21 -18.66 -0.85 -17.45
C GLY A 21 -17.29 -0.69 -16.74
N LEU A 22 -16.75 0.52 -16.61
CA LEU A 22 -15.48 0.77 -15.91
C LEU A 22 -15.70 1.37 -14.53
N VAL A 23 -15.31 0.64 -13.49
CA VAL A 23 -15.20 1.15 -12.13
C VAL A 23 -13.82 1.78 -11.96
N TRP A 24 -13.76 3.06 -11.57
CA TRP A 24 -12.50 3.75 -11.35
C TRP A 24 -12.57 4.71 -10.17
N SER A 25 -11.42 5.01 -9.60
CA SER A 25 -11.26 5.99 -8.52
C SER A 25 -9.95 6.76 -8.67
N MET A 26 -9.91 7.95 -8.10
CA MET A 26 -8.76 8.85 -8.08
C MET A 26 -8.53 9.39 -6.67
N GLU A 27 -7.32 9.83 -6.39
CA GLU A 27 -7.00 10.56 -5.16
C GLU A 27 -7.93 11.76 -4.93
N GLY A 28 -8.17 12.10 -3.66
CA GLY A 28 -9.00 13.26 -3.28
C GLY A 28 -10.50 13.02 -3.26
N GLY A 29 -10.98 11.81 -3.52
CA GLY A 29 -12.42 11.50 -3.43
C GLY A 29 -13.17 11.56 -4.74
N ILE A 30 -12.46 11.65 -5.83
CA ILE A 30 -13.03 11.66 -7.17
C ILE A 30 -13.13 10.20 -7.66
N ASP A 31 -14.28 9.79 -8.13
CA ASP A 31 -14.49 8.47 -8.71
C ASP A 31 -15.64 8.50 -9.76
N TYR A 32 -15.99 7.35 -10.30
CA TYR A 32 -17.04 7.22 -11.32
C TYR A 32 -18.46 7.65 -10.84
N GLN A 33 -18.69 7.80 -9.53
CA GLN A 33 -19.95 8.27 -8.93
C GLN A 33 -19.83 9.71 -8.40
N ASN A 34 -18.63 10.13 -8.00
CA ASN A 34 -18.38 11.41 -7.36
C ASN A 34 -17.53 12.32 -8.26
N PRO A 35 -18.16 13.26 -8.97
CA PRO A 35 -17.45 14.21 -9.84
C PRO A 35 -16.53 15.14 -9.03
N PRO A 36 -15.51 15.73 -9.68
CA PRO A 36 -14.65 16.71 -9.05
C PRO A 36 -15.45 17.92 -8.53
N THR A 37 -15.20 18.32 -7.29
CA THR A 37 -15.75 19.50 -6.63
C THR A 37 -14.65 20.48 -6.26
N ASP A 38 -14.99 21.71 -5.86
CA ASP A 38 -13.99 22.70 -5.45
C ASP A 38 -13.14 22.25 -4.26
N ASP A 39 -13.67 21.38 -3.39
CA ASP A 39 -12.95 20.82 -2.25
C ASP A 39 -11.78 19.91 -2.65
N ASN A 40 -11.78 19.40 -3.89
CA ASN A 40 -10.70 18.60 -4.42
C ASN A 40 -9.47 19.43 -4.82
N PHE A 41 -9.60 20.77 -4.83
CA PHE A 41 -8.56 21.65 -5.35
C PHE A 41 -8.07 22.66 -4.30
N TYR A 42 -6.85 23.15 -4.48
CA TYR A 42 -6.32 24.31 -3.79
C TYR A 42 -5.90 25.38 -4.80
N THR A 43 -5.89 26.64 -4.38
CA THR A 43 -5.52 27.74 -5.24
C THR A 43 -4.12 28.25 -4.88
N GLN A 44 -3.26 28.38 -5.89
CA GLN A 44 -1.93 28.97 -5.78
C GLN A 44 -1.70 29.88 -6.99
N ASN A 45 -1.30 31.13 -6.77
CA ASN A 45 -1.02 32.12 -7.82
C ASN A 45 -2.16 32.26 -8.85
N GLY A 46 -3.43 32.22 -8.39
CA GLY A 46 -4.61 32.34 -9.24
C GLY A 46 -4.96 31.12 -10.06
N ARG A 47 -4.27 29.98 -9.88
CA ARG A 47 -4.56 28.71 -10.54
C ARG A 47 -5.00 27.68 -9.53
N GLN A 48 -5.83 26.73 -9.96
CA GLN A 48 -6.32 25.63 -9.13
C GLN A 48 -5.60 24.32 -9.47
N PHE A 49 -5.22 23.58 -8.41
CA PHE A 49 -4.47 22.33 -8.50
C PHE A 49 -5.10 21.25 -7.62
N LEU A 50 -4.97 19.99 -8.02
CA LEU A 50 -5.49 18.83 -7.28
C LEU A 50 -4.87 18.73 -5.89
N ARG A 51 -5.71 18.55 -4.87
CA ARG A 51 -5.27 18.14 -3.53
C ARG A 51 -4.97 16.65 -3.51
N SER A 52 -3.76 16.29 -3.83
CA SER A 52 -3.32 14.89 -3.76
C SER A 52 -2.95 14.49 -2.35
N SER A 53 -3.35 13.28 -1.94
CA SER A 53 -2.93 12.71 -0.65
C SER A 53 -1.46 12.28 -0.64
N SER A 54 -0.91 11.98 -1.81
CA SER A 54 0.52 11.65 -1.97
C SER A 54 1.40 12.91 -1.95
N TRP A 55 0.82 14.07 -2.24
CA TRP A 55 1.48 15.37 -2.21
C TRP A 55 1.08 16.14 -0.95
N LYS A 56 1.38 15.59 0.18
CA LYS A 56 1.33 16.39 1.40
C LYS A 56 2.50 17.35 1.34
N SER A 57 2.18 18.65 1.40
CA SER A 57 3.14 19.72 1.51
C SER A 57 4.28 19.31 2.46
N LYS A 58 5.50 19.78 2.22
CA LYS A 58 6.70 19.62 3.08
C LYS A 58 6.47 19.83 4.59
N LYS A 59 5.27 20.26 4.99
CA LYS A 59 4.85 20.52 6.38
C LYS A 59 3.95 19.44 6.98
N CYS A 60 3.52 18.40 6.24
CA CYS A 60 2.68 17.36 6.83
C CYS A 60 3.56 16.38 7.62
N ARG A 61 3.87 16.76 8.85
CA ARG A 61 4.59 15.92 9.82
C ARG A 61 3.73 14.70 10.17
N GLN A 62 4.35 13.67 10.73
CA GLN A 62 3.68 12.46 11.22
C GLN A 62 2.48 12.76 12.13
N LYS A 63 2.52 13.89 12.88
CA LYS A 63 1.43 14.40 13.72
C LYS A 63 0.11 14.63 12.98
N ASP A 64 0.15 14.84 11.66
CA ASP A 64 -1.04 15.12 10.84
C ASP A 64 -1.60 13.87 10.15
N ARG A 65 -0.90 12.74 10.27
CA ARG A 65 -1.40 11.45 9.77
C ARG A 65 -2.45 10.94 10.75
N GLN A 66 -3.50 10.36 10.22
CA GLN A 66 -4.42 9.65 11.11
C GLN A 66 -3.69 8.51 11.80
N PRO A 67 -3.84 8.41 13.11
CA PRO A 67 -3.30 7.28 13.83
C PRO A 67 -3.96 5.99 13.31
N PRO A 68 -3.27 4.87 13.31
CA PRO A 68 -3.86 3.58 12.99
C PRO A 68 -4.90 3.18 14.05
N PHE A 69 -5.71 2.16 13.76
CA PHE A 69 -6.70 1.61 14.71
C PHE A 69 -6.06 0.95 15.95
N TYR A 70 -4.76 0.88 16.00
CA TYR A 70 -3.97 0.31 17.09
C TYR A 70 -2.89 1.29 17.58
N THR A 71 -2.46 1.11 18.81
CA THR A 71 -1.26 1.71 19.38
C THR A 71 -0.23 0.61 19.64
N THR A 72 1.05 0.95 19.49
CA THR A 72 2.16 0.05 19.83
C THR A 72 2.58 0.29 21.27
N VAL A 73 2.65 -0.76 22.07
CA VAL A 73 3.16 -0.76 23.44
C VAL A 73 4.44 -1.57 23.49
N TYR A 74 5.45 -1.07 24.15
CA TYR A 74 6.74 -1.70 24.29
C TYR A 74 6.98 -2.17 25.73
N GLU A 75 7.49 -3.39 25.88
CA GLU A 75 7.94 -3.95 27.17
C GLU A 75 9.46 -3.93 27.23
N ASN A 76 10.03 -3.26 28.24
CA ASN A 76 11.49 -3.13 28.41
C ASN A 76 12.23 -2.52 27.21
N VAL A 77 11.54 -1.74 26.38
CA VAL A 77 12.10 -0.95 25.29
C VAL A 77 11.79 0.52 25.56
N ASN A 78 12.81 1.34 25.72
CA ASN A 78 12.65 2.78 25.84
C ASN A 78 12.67 3.40 24.44
N TYR A 79 11.48 3.66 23.88
CA TYR A 79 11.29 4.30 22.60
C TYR A 79 11.10 5.81 22.78
N THR A 80 11.83 6.59 22.00
CA THR A 80 11.69 8.05 21.97
C THR A 80 11.69 8.59 20.55
N GLU A 81 10.88 9.63 20.33
CA GLU A 81 10.90 10.46 19.13
C GLU A 81 11.36 11.87 19.50
N SER A 82 12.20 12.45 18.67
CA SER A 82 12.68 13.83 18.81
C SER A 82 12.91 14.45 17.43
N GLU A 83 13.09 15.77 17.39
CA GLU A 83 13.45 16.50 16.19
C GLU A 83 14.91 16.99 16.34
N ASP A 84 15.72 16.83 15.26
CA ASP A 84 17.07 17.35 15.17
C ASP A 84 17.21 18.08 13.81
N GLY A 85 17.00 19.42 13.84
CA GLY A 85 16.92 20.24 12.63
C GLY A 85 15.76 19.85 11.73
N GLU A 86 16.06 19.34 10.53
CA GLU A 86 15.06 18.90 9.55
C GLU A 86 14.71 17.39 9.67
N TYR A 87 15.35 16.67 10.63
CA TYR A 87 15.19 15.24 10.79
C TYR A 87 14.25 14.89 11.94
N ASP A 88 13.36 13.93 11.71
CA ASP A 88 12.74 13.15 12.76
C ASP A 88 13.73 12.08 13.22
N VAL A 89 14.01 12.00 14.50
CA VAL A 89 14.95 11.04 15.10
C VAL A 89 14.18 10.05 15.97
N PHE A 90 14.37 8.78 15.69
CA PHE A 90 13.77 7.66 16.41
C PHE A 90 14.86 6.89 17.15
N SER A 91 14.65 6.61 18.43
CA SER A 91 15.61 5.84 19.22
C SER A 91 14.91 4.73 19.98
N TRP A 92 15.50 3.53 19.94
CA TRP A 92 15.08 2.37 20.71
C TRP A 92 16.26 1.91 21.57
N LYS A 93 16.08 1.95 22.89
CA LYS A 93 17.06 1.43 23.86
C LYS A 93 16.49 0.19 24.54
N THR A 94 17.24 -0.89 24.52
CA THR A 94 16.86 -2.21 25.01
C THR A 94 17.99 -2.80 25.85
N PRO A 95 17.75 -3.89 26.60
CA PRO A 95 18.83 -4.66 27.23
C PRO A 95 19.84 -5.26 26.23
N ALA A 96 19.46 -5.47 24.98
CA ALA A 96 20.35 -5.97 23.92
C ALA A 96 21.20 -4.87 23.26
N GLY A 97 20.94 -3.59 23.56
CA GLY A 97 21.64 -2.46 22.97
C GLY A 97 20.69 -1.33 22.56
N ALA A 98 21.16 -0.44 21.70
CA ALA A 98 20.37 0.69 21.22
C ALA A 98 20.55 0.92 19.72
N VAL A 99 19.47 1.29 19.03
CA VAL A 99 19.48 1.69 17.63
C VAL A 99 18.82 3.05 17.45
N ILE A 100 19.26 3.78 16.42
CA ILE A 100 18.76 5.10 16.07
C ILE A 100 18.50 5.13 14.58
N GLY A 101 17.33 5.64 14.18
CA GLY A 101 16.98 5.98 12.83
C GLY A 101 16.76 7.48 12.66
N ARG A 102 17.11 8.04 11.50
CA ARG A 102 16.85 9.44 11.14
C ARG A 102 16.11 9.52 9.83
N ARG A 103 15.03 10.29 9.81
CA ARG A 103 14.18 10.45 8.65
C ARG A 103 14.01 11.94 8.32
N HIS A 104 14.21 12.27 7.06
CA HIS A 104 13.86 13.58 6.50
C HIS A 104 12.67 13.40 5.55
N GLU A 105 11.61 14.15 5.78
CA GLU A 105 10.32 13.99 5.08
C GLU A 105 9.77 12.55 5.18
N ASN A 106 9.80 11.80 4.09
CA ASN A 106 9.31 10.40 4.04
C ASN A 106 10.43 9.37 3.81
N HIS A 107 11.70 9.81 3.84
CA HIS A 107 12.84 8.95 3.54
C HIS A 107 13.77 8.82 4.73
N PHE A 108 14.16 7.59 5.07
CA PHE A 108 15.22 7.36 6.03
C PHE A 108 16.56 7.74 5.41
N ASN A 109 17.26 8.67 6.06
CA ASN A 109 18.64 9.05 5.74
C ASN A 109 19.62 8.19 6.54
N GLU A 110 19.17 7.70 7.68
CA GLU A 110 19.87 6.76 8.52
C GLU A 110 18.87 5.69 9.01
N TYR A 111 19.08 4.46 8.56
CA TYR A 111 18.26 3.33 8.98
C TYR A 111 18.58 2.92 10.42
N PRO A 112 17.59 2.41 11.19
CA PRO A 112 17.87 1.93 12.56
C PRO A 112 18.78 0.69 12.57
N VAL A 113 18.72 -0.18 11.58
CA VAL A 113 19.54 -1.42 11.50
C VAL A 113 20.66 -1.24 10.49
N LYS A 114 21.91 -1.08 10.97
CA LYS A 114 23.10 -0.73 10.16
C LYS A 114 24.26 -1.72 10.34
N SER A 115 24.19 -2.58 11.35
CA SER A 115 25.23 -3.55 11.69
C SER A 115 24.62 -4.89 12.08
N LEU A 116 25.44 -5.93 12.15
CA LEU A 116 25.02 -7.26 12.59
C LEU A 116 24.59 -7.30 14.06
N ASP A 117 25.10 -6.38 14.88
CA ASP A 117 24.69 -6.27 16.29
C ASP A 117 23.31 -5.61 16.41
N ASP A 118 22.96 -4.72 15.51
CA ASP A 118 21.63 -4.09 15.47
C ASP A 118 20.52 -5.10 15.19
N LEU A 119 20.82 -6.23 14.54
CA LEU A 119 19.85 -7.31 14.32
C LEU A 119 19.31 -7.90 15.63
N ASP A 120 20.17 -8.08 16.63
CA ASP A 120 19.76 -8.58 17.95
C ASP A 120 18.89 -7.56 18.68
N VAL A 121 19.25 -6.28 18.59
CA VAL A 121 18.46 -5.17 19.15
C VAL A 121 17.09 -5.10 18.48
N TRP A 122 17.04 -5.20 17.14
CA TRP A 122 15.79 -5.09 16.39
C TRP A 122 14.88 -6.30 16.60
N THR A 123 15.47 -7.49 16.72
CA THR A 123 14.76 -8.71 17.13
C THR A 123 14.16 -8.55 18.53
N TYR A 124 14.94 -7.99 19.48
CA TYR A 124 14.43 -7.70 20.82
C TYR A 124 13.24 -6.73 20.78
N VAL A 125 13.34 -5.63 20.03
CA VAL A 125 12.26 -4.65 19.86
C VAL A 125 10.99 -5.32 19.37
N HIS A 126 11.05 -6.13 18.30
CA HIS A 126 9.89 -6.82 17.76
C HIS A 126 9.33 -7.88 18.69
N SER A 127 10.17 -8.60 19.42
CA SER A 127 9.71 -9.60 20.39
C SER A 127 9.00 -8.98 21.61
N HIS A 128 9.30 -7.72 21.93
CA HIS A 128 8.78 -7.01 23.10
C HIS A 128 7.81 -5.87 22.76
N MET A 129 7.28 -5.83 21.55
CA MET A 129 6.16 -4.95 21.20
C MET A 129 4.84 -5.72 21.18
N ARG A 130 3.76 -5.02 21.50
CA ARG A 130 2.38 -5.51 21.44
C ARG A 130 1.48 -4.45 20.84
N PHE A 131 0.32 -4.86 20.34
CA PHE A 131 -0.66 -3.97 19.77
C PHE A 131 -1.93 -3.90 20.63
N CYS A 132 -2.36 -2.69 20.95
CA CYS A 132 -3.60 -2.44 21.67
C CYS A 132 -4.55 -1.61 20.81
N PRO A 133 -5.90 -1.73 21.00
CA PRO A 133 -6.85 -0.89 20.31
C PRO A 133 -6.59 0.60 20.56
N ASN A 134 -6.67 1.42 19.51
CA ASN A 134 -6.56 2.86 19.63
C ASN A 134 -7.95 3.49 19.84
N THR A 135 -8.31 3.80 21.08
CA THR A 135 -9.62 4.33 21.43
C THR A 135 -9.95 5.64 20.69
N SER A 136 -8.98 6.53 20.53
CA SER A 136 -9.18 7.81 19.83
C SER A 136 -9.48 7.65 18.33
N TRP A 137 -9.11 6.54 17.73
CA TRP A 137 -9.46 6.20 16.36
C TRP A 137 -10.94 5.85 16.26
N PHE A 138 -11.48 5.07 17.22
CA PHE A 138 -12.89 4.64 17.24
C PHE A 138 -13.86 5.81 17.44
N GLU A 139 -13.48 6.85 18.15
CA GLU A 139 -14.30 8.07 18.31
C GLU A 139 -14.58 8.81 16.99
N ARG A 140 -13.74 8.57 15.97
CA ARG A 140 -13.81 9.21 14.64
C ARG A 140 -14.28 8.26 13.55
N TYR A 141 -14.48 7.00 13.89
CA TYR A 141 -14.79 5.94 12.95
C TYR A 141 -16.30 5.85 12.69
N ASP A 142 -16.66 5.70 11.42
CA ASP A 142 -18.03 5.39 11.00
C ASP A 142 -18.06 3.97 10.43
N GLU A 143 -18.62 3.02 11.17
CA GLU A 143 -18.69 1.59 10.82
C GLU A 143 -19.30 1.34 9.42
N ARG A 144 -20.24 2.20 9.01
CA ARG A 144 -20.92 2.10 7.72
C ARG A 144 -20.01 2.35 6.52
N GLN A 145 -18.77 2.81 6.74
CA GLN A 145 -17.81 3.17 5.69
C GLN A 145 -16.59 2.26 5.67
N LEU A 146 -16.51 1.24 6.53
CA LEU A 146 -15.38 0.32 6.53
C LEU A 146 -15.51 -0.68 5.39
N THR A 147 -14.61 -0.57 4.43
CA THR A 147 -14.52 -1.49 3.30
C THR A 147 -13.41 -2.53 3.48
N HIS A 148 -12.40 -2.23 4.30
CA HIS A 148 -11.26 -3.11 4.52
C HIS A 148 -10.52 -2.81 5.83
N ILE A 149 -9.80 -3.81 6.33
CA ILE A 149 -8.82 -3.68 7.41
C ILE A 149 -7.48 -3.39 6.76
N GLY A 150 -7.02 -2.15 6.84
CA GLY A 150 -5.71 -1.74 6.32
C GLY A 150 -4.58 -2.13 7.27
N LEU A 151 -3.62 -2.91 6.79
CA LEU A 151 -2.45 -3.34 7.53
C LEU A 151 -1.17 -2.79 6.90
N ALA A 152 -0.10 -2.73 7.68
CA ALA A 152 1.19 -2.23 7.25
C ALA A 152 1.96 -3.27 6.40
N TRP A 153 3.23 -3.02 6.21
CA TRP A 153 4.13 -3.79 5.37
C TRP A 153 4.43 -5.20 5.93
N SER A 154 4.75 -6.15 5.02
CA SER A 154 5.33 -7.43 5.41
C SER A 154 6.72 -7.23 6.04
N PRO A 155 7.26 -8.22 6.80
CA PRO A 155 8.59 -8.12 7.36
C PRO A 155 9.67 -7.78 6.33
N VAL A 156 9.66 -8.46 5.18
CA VAL A 156 10.65 -8.23 4.11
C VAL A 156 10.55 -6.82 3.54
N GLN A 157 9.35 -6.36 3.23
CA GLN A 157 9.14 -5.01 2.73
C GLN A 157 9.52 -3.94 3.75
N GLN A 158 9.18 -4.16 5.03
CA GLN A 158 9.53 -3.27 6.13
C GLN A 158 11.06 -3.12 6.25
N LEU A 159 11.79 -4.23 6.22
CA LEU A 159 13.25 -4.22 6.30
C LEU A 159 13.90 -3.55 5.09
N LEU A 160 13.46 -3.90 3.88
CA LEU A 160 14.01 -3.33 2.64
C LEU A 160 13.81 -1.81 2.53
N GLN A 161 12.67 -1.31 2.97
CA GLN A 161 12.31 0.10 2.74
C GLN A 161 12.56 1.02 3.92
N PHE A 162 12.39 0.52 5.17
CA PHE A 162 12.32 1.40 6.33
C PHE A 162 13.35 1.11 7.42
N ASP A 163 13.76 -0.16 7.61
CA ASP A 163 14.53 -0.51 8.79
C ASP A 163 16.01 -0.68 8.52
N MET A 164 16.43 -1.20 7.35
CA MET A 164 17.84 -1.42 7.04
C MET A 164 18.28 -1.06 5.62
N GLY A 165 17.33 -0.87 4.70
CA GLY A 165 17.63 -0.59 3.30
C GLY A 165 18.04 -1.84 2.51
N ILE A 166 18.12 -1.70 1.18
CA ILE A 166 18.30 -2.82 0.25
C ILE A 166 19.68 -3.48 0.43
N GLU A 167 20.74 -2.67 0.52
CA GLU A 167 22.12 -3.19 0.58
C GLU A 167 22.34 -3.99 1.86
N ASN A 168 22.05 -3.41 3.03
CA ASN A 168 22.21 -4.09 4.30
C ASN A 168 21.34 -5.34 4.42
N PHE A 169 20.11 -5.31 3.86
CA PHE A 169 19.25 -6.47 3.86
C PHE A 169 19.92 -7.68 3.22
N TYR A 170 20.53 -7.50 2.04
CA TYR A 170 21.19 -8.61 1.36
C TYR A 170 22.55 -8.98 1.98
N TYR A 171 23.32 -8.01 2.46
CA TYR A 171 24.56 -8.32 3.18
C TYR A 171 24.27 -9.12 4.44
N PHE A 172 23.33 -8.70 5.27
CA PHE A 172 23.01 -9.40 6.52
C PHE A 172 22.36 -10.76 6.28
N LEU A 173 21.57 -10.90 5.20
CA LEU A 173 21.03 -12.19 4.82
C LEU A 173 22.13 -13.21 4.45
N MET A 174 23.26 -12.75 3.90
CA MET A 174 24.41 -13.61 3.58
C MET A 174 25.34 -13.82 4.77
N ASP A 175 25.61 -12.77 5.55
CA ASP A 175 26.63 -12.80 6.59
C ASP A 175 26.09 -13.34 7.95
N ALA A 176 24.78 -13.19 8.20
CA ALA A 176 24.13 -13.62 9.43
C ALA A 176 22.72 -14.20 9.18
N PRO A 177 22.60 -15.28 8.36
CA PRO A 177 21.31 -15.81 7.95
C PRO A 177 20.42 -16.26 9.13
N GLU A 178 21.02 -16.77 10.21
CA GLU A 178 20.27 -17.19 11.40
C GLU A 178 19.68 -16.00 12.17
N LYS A 179 20.43 -14.90 12.30
CA LYS A 179 19.92 -13.66 12.93
C LYS A 179 18.82 -13.03 12.09
N MET A 180 18.99 -13.01 10.77
CA MET A 180 17.96 -12.54 9.85
C MET A 180 16.68 -13.38 9.90
N ALA A 181 16.81 -14.71 9.99
CA ALA A 181 15.66 -15.59 10.16
C ALA A 181 14.93 -15.31 11.50
N ALA A 182 15.66 -15.20 12.60
CA ALA A 182 15.08 -14.87 13.91
C ALA A 182 14.34 -13.51 13.90
N LEU A 183 14.91 -12.50 13.24
CA LEU A 183 14.29 -11.19 13.08
C LEU A 183 13.01 -11.27 12.24
N LEU A 184 13.05 -11.95 11.09
CA LEU A 184 11.89 -12.13 10.23
C LEU A 184 10.75 -12.87 10.95
N ASP A 185 11.07 -13.89 11.75
CA ASP A 185 10.10 -14.64 12.54
C ASP A 185 9.45 -13.75 13.62
N ALA A 186 10.24 -12.97 14.37
CA ALA A 186 9.73 -12.04 15.38
C ALA A 186 8.82 -10.96 14.74
N MET A 187 9.20 -10.43 13.59
CA MET A 187 8.39 -9.45 12.84
C MET A 187 7.10 -10.08 12.31
N GLN A 188 7.17 -11.31 11.79
CA GLN A 188 6.01 -12.02 11.27
C GLN A 188 4.97 -12.29 12.37
N GLU A 189 5.44 -12.68 13.56
CA GLU A 189 4.55 -12.87 14.72
C GLU A 189 3.79 -11.58 15.05
N ARG A 190 4.47 -10.43 15.01
CA ARG A 190 3.83 -9.12 15.23
C ARG A 190 2.86 -8.74 14.12
N CYS A 191 3.17 -9.07 12.88
CA CYS A 191 2.25 -8.88 11.77
C CYS A 191 0.96 -9.68 11.95
N LEU A 192 1.04 -10.94 12.35
CA LEU A 192 -0.13 -11.79 12.61
C LEU A 192 -0.94 -11.32 13.83
N GLU A 193 -0.27 -10.91 14.92
CA GLU A 193 -0.95 -10.31 16.08
C GLU A 193 -1.75 -9.07 15.70
N ARG A 194 -1.16 -8.15 14.95
CA ARG A 194 -1.83 -6.94 14.48
C ARG A 194 -3.01 -7.26 13.55
N MET A 195 -2.85 -8.25 12.67
CA MET A 195 -3.92 -8.72 11.82
C MET A 195 -5.07 -9.33 12.64
N GLN A 196 -4.76 -10.17 13.63
CA GLN A 196 -5.76 -10.77 14.52
C GLN A 196 -6.51 -9.70 15.31
N LEU A 197 -5.82 -8.65 15.78
CA LEU A 197 -6.45 -7.50 16.42
C LEU A 197 -7.43 -6.82 15.46
N GLY A 198 -7.03 -6.52 14.22
CA GLY A 198 -7.91 -5.92 13.21
C GLY A 198 -9.13 -6.79 12.90
N LEU A 199 -8.94 -8.10 12.77
CA LEU A 199 -10.02 -9.06 12.51
C LEU A 199 -11.04 -9.09 13.66
N SER A 200 -10.58 -8.99 14.91
CA SER A 200 -11.46 -8.96 16.08
C SER A 200 -12.21 -7.65 16.24
N LEU A 201 -11.59 -6.53 15.87
CA LEU A 201 -12.18 -5.18 15.98
C LEU A 201 -13.17 -4.89 14.85
N PHE A 202 -12.97 -5.50 13.66
CA PHE A 202 -13.76 -5.24 12.45
C PHE A 202 -14.31 -6.53 11.84
N PRO A 203 -15.22 -7.23 12.54
CA PRO A 203 -15.75 -8.50 12.08
C PRO A 203 -16.49 -8.39 10.73
N ASP A 204 -17.12 -7.24 10.46
CA ASP A 204 -17.94 -7.01 9.26
C ASP A 204 -17.14 -6.53 8.05
N ALA A 205 -15.89 -6.13 8.21
CA ALA A 205 -15.05 -5.74 7.07
C ALA A 205 -14.77 -6.94 6.16
N PRO A 206 -15.15 -6.91 4.87
CA PRO A 206 -15.02 -8.07 3.99
C PRO A 206 -13.60 -8.35 3.51
N ILE A 207 -12.72 -7.37 3.63
CA ILE A 207 -11.37 -7.38 3.04
C ILE A 207 -10.31 -7.07 4.09
N VAL A 208 -9.22 -7.83 4.05
CA VAL A 208 -7.94 -7.47 4.64
C VAL A 208 -7.05 -6.92 3.53
N TYR A 209 -6.57 -5.70 3.70
CA TYR A 209 -5.65 -5.05 2.77
C TYR A 209 -4.24 -5.03 3.36
N TRP A 210 -3.29 -5.61 2.65
CA TRP A 210 -1.91 -5.71 3.08
C TRP A 210 -1.00 -4.86 2.21
N GLY A 211 -0.17 -4.03 2.83
CA GLY A 211 0.91 -3.32 2.16
C GLY A 211 2.06 -4.28 1.85
N GLU A 212 2.37 -4.43 0.58
CA GLU A 212 3.53 -5.17 0.09
C GLU A 212 4.02 -4.47 -1.18
N ASN A 213 5.30 -4.37 -1.37
CA ASN A 213 5.84 -3.72 -2.57
C ASN A 213 7.18 -4.33 -3.01
N THR A 214 7.41 -5.59 -2.66
CA THR A 214 8.59 -6.34 -3.09
C THR A 214 8.46 -6.74 -4.55
N SER A 215 8.74 -5.81 -5.47
CA SER A 215 8.75 -6.06 -6.91
C SER A 215 10.04 -6.76 -7.34
N SER A 216 10.08 -7.28 -8.58
CA SER A 216 11.26 -7.98 -9.09
C SER A 216 12.49 -7.08 -9.33
N SER A 217 12.35 -5.76 -9.14
CA SER A 217 13.48 -4.83 -9.04
C SER A 217 14.17 -4.89 -7.67
N LEU A 218 13.50 -5.39 -6.64
CA LEU A 218 13.99 -5.46 -5.27
C LEU A 218 14.32 -6.89 -4.83
N ILE A 219 13.57 -7.89 -5.33
CA ILE A 219 13.70 -9.27 -4.90
C ILE A 219 13.61 -10.24 -6.08
N SER A 220 14.45 -11.27 -6.09
CA SER A 220 14.35 -12.35 -7.08
C SER A 220 13.17 -13.29 -6.77
N PRO A 221 12.61 -14.02 -7.76
CA PRO A 221 11.60 -15.04 -7.51
C PRO A 221 12.01 -16.11 -6.50
N SER A 222 13.30 -16.44 -6.43
CA SER A 222 13.84 -17.39 -5.46
C SER A 222 13.74 -16.86 -4.04
N TYR A 223 14.23 -15.66 -3.82
CA TYR A 223 14.14 -15.01 -2.50
C TYR A 223 12.69 -14.68 -2.12
N TYR A 224 11.84 -14.30 -3.08
CA TYR A 224 10.42 -14.10 -2.79
C TYR A 224 9.77 -15.38 -2.27
N ARG A 225 10.04 -16.54 -2.90
CA ARG A 225 9.53 -17.85 -2.44
C ARG A 225 10.02 -18.20 -1.05
N GLN A 226 11.26 -17.88 -0.75
CA GLN A 226 11.87 -18.22 0.54
C GLN A 226 11.41 -17.30 1.67
N LEU A 227 11.35 -15.99 1.42
CA LEU A 227 11.24 -14.97 2.46
C LEU A 227 9.85 -14.33 2.54
N THR A 228 9.21 -14.00 1.41
CA THR A 228 7.95 -13.23 1.40
C THR A 228 6.73 -14.13 1.26
N LEU A 229 6.78 -15.13 0.37
CA LEU A 229 5.65 -16.01 0.09
C LEU A 229 5.08 -16.70 1.35
N PRO A 230 5.89 -17.24 2.29
CA PRO A 230 5.36 -17.84 3.51
C PRO A 230 4.55 -16.86 4.35
N HIS A 231 4.98 -15.62 4.43
CA HIS A 231 4.30 -14.56 5.17
C HIS A 231 2.93 -14.25 4.56
N ILE A 232 2.89 -13.95 3.25
CA ILE A 232 1.63 -13.64 2.57
C ILE A 232 0.66 -14.83 2.63
N ARG A 233 1.15 -16.06 2.52
CA ARG A 233 0.32 -17.27 2.67
C ARG A 233 -0.30 -17.36 4.07
N ALA A 234 0.44 -17.03 5.11
CA ALA A 234 -0.08 -17.02 6.47
C ALA A 234 -1.20 -15.98 6.63
N TYR A 235 -1.03 -14.78 6.04
CA TYR A 235 -2.07 -13.74 6.04
C TYR A 235 -3.32 -14.18 5.25
N ALA A 236 -3.16 -14.81 4.08
CA ALA A 236 -4.28 -15.33 3.31
C ALA A 236 -5.05 -16.38 4.10
N SER A 237 -4.33 -17.33 4.72
CA SER A 237 -4.94 -18.37 5.55
C SER A 237 -5.73 -17.78 6.72
N LEU A 238 -5.16 -16.78 7.40
CA LEU A 238 -5.82 -16.14 8.54
C LEU A 238 -7.05 -15.32 8.08
N ALA A 239 -6.98 -14.60 6.96
CA ALA A 239 -8.13 -13.90 6.39
C ALA A 239 -9.27 -14.86 6.05
N HIS A 240 -8.96 -15.98 5.39
CA HIS A 240 -9.94 -17.00 4.99
C HIS A 240 -10.61 -17.69 6.19
N GLN A 241 -9.89 -17.94 7.29
CA GLN A 241 -10.47 -18.45 8.53
C GLN A 241 -11.55 -17.52 9.10
N HIS A 242 -11.47 -16.23 8.81
CA HIS A 242 -12.47 -15.22 9.19
C HIS A 242 -13.44 -14.86 8.06
N ASN A 243 -13.54 -15.67 6.99
CA ASN A 243 -14.37 -15.42 5.81
C ASN A 243 -14.11 -14.08 5.12
N LYS A 244 -12.85 -13.61 5.14
CA LYS A 244 -12.43 -12.39 4.49
C LYS A 244 -11.49 -12.66 3.32
N ARG A 245 -11.44 -11.72 2.38
CA ARG A 245 -10.50 -11.77 1.26
C ARG A 245 -9.22 -11.03 1.61
N LEU A 246 -8.07 -11.54 1.16
CA LEU A 246 -6.79 -10.84 1.24
C LEU A 246 -6.48 -10.15 -0.08
N ILE A 247 -6.40 -8.83 -0.07
CA ILE A 247 -5.93 -8.01 -1.19
C ILE A 247 -4.55 -7.45 -0.84
N VAL A 248 -3.57 -7.67 -1.71
CA VAL A 248 -2.18 -7.26 -1.48
C VAL A 248 -1.82 -6.12 -2.40
N HIS A 249 -1.27 -5.03 -1.83
CA HIS A 249 -0.76 -3.92 -2.63
C HIS A 249 0.61 -4.27 -3.21
N MET A 250 0.71 -4.25 -4.54
CA MET A 250 1.98 -4.46 -5.23
C MET A 250 2.02 -3.62 -6.50
N CYS A 251 3.02 -2.80 -6.63
CA CYS A 251 3.29 -2.04 -7.85
C CYS A 251 4.68 -2.34 -8.40
N GLY A 252 5.04 -1.77 -9.55
CA GLY A 252 6.34 -1.95 -10.20
C GLY A 252 6.40 -3.18 -11.12
N LEU A 253 7.53 -3.87 -11.13
CA LEU A 253 7.81 -4.99 -12.04
C LEU A 253 7.39 -6.31 -11.39
N LEU A 254 6.25 -6.86 -11.79
CA LEU A 254 5.64 -8.03 -11.12
C LEU A 254 5.62 -9.30 -11.98
N ARG A 255 5.87 -9.19 -13.28
CA ARG A 255 5.75 -10.31 -14.22
C ARG A 255 6.48 -11.57 -13.76
N ASN A 256 7.72 -11.42 -13.30
CA ASN A 256 8.54 -12.54 -12.87
C ASN A 256 8.12 -13.16 -11.53
N LEU A 257 7.26 -12.47 -10.76
CA LEU A 257 6.76 -12.92 -9.45
C LEU A 257 5.37 -13.56 -9.51
N LEU A 258 4.66 -13.48 -10.64
CA LEU A 258 3.27 -13.97 -10.74
C LEU A 258 3.12 -15.43 -10.34
N ASP A 259 4.08 -16.30 -10.70
CA ASP A 259 4.05 -17.72 -10.32
C ASP A 259 4.25 -17.92 -8.79
N CYS A 260 4.91 -16.98 -8.13
CA CYS A 260 4.99 -16.97 -6.68
C CYS A 260 3.66 -16.50 -6.06
N PHE A 261 3.02 -15.47 -6.65
CA PHE A 261 1.76 -14.92 -6.16
C PHE A 261 0.62 -15.95 -6.17
N ILE A 262 0.53 -16.79 -7.20
CA ILE A 262 -0.46 -17.90 -7.26
C ILE A 262 -0.35 -18.81 -6.01
N LEU A 263 0.86 -19.01 -5.51
CA LEU A 263 1.12 -19.89 -4.37
C LEU A 263 0.82 -19.24 -3.01
N THR A 264 0.56 -17.93 -2.95
CA THR A 264 0.29 -17.23 -1.68
C THR A 264 -1.12 -17.46 -1.15
N GLY A 265 -2.07 -17.72 -2.04
CA GLY A 265 -3.50 -17.83 -1.69
C GLY A 265 -4.21 -16.48 -1.55
N MET A 266 -3.57 -15.34 -1.91
CA MET A 266 -4.26 -14.04 -1.92
C MET A 266 -5.40 -14.02 -2.93
N ASP A 267 -6.41 -13.20 -2.66
CA ASP A 267 -7.64 -13.11 -3.47
C ASP A 267 -7.61 -11.97 -4.48
N GLY A 268 -6.60 -11.12 -4.39
CA GLY A 268 -6.44 -10.02 -5.34
C GLY A 268 -5.16 -9.24 -5.14
N ILE A 269 -4.89 -8.41 -6.14
CA ILE A 269 -3.73 -7.53 -6.19
C ILE A 269 -4.16 -6.11 -6.50
N ASN A 270 -3.63 -5.17 -5.72
CA ASN A 270 -3.88 -3.75 -5.90
C ASN A 270 -2.68 -3.07 -6.53
N SER A 271 -2.95 -2.08 -7.39
CA SER A 271 -1.93 -1.20 -7.99
C SER A 271 -1.09 -1.85 -9.09
N VAL A 272 -1.65 -2.83 -9.80
CA VAL A 272 -0.98 -3.44 -10.95
C VAL A 272 -0.70 -2.39 -12.03
N THR A 273 0.55 -2.28 -12.41
CA THR A 273 1.00 -1.28 -13.38
C THR A 273 1.43 -1.97 -14.69
N PRO A 274 0.67 -1.77 -15.78
CA PRO A 274 1.04 -2.32 -17.08
C PRO A 274 2.13 -1.48 -17.77
N PRO A 275 2.75 -1.98 -18.87
CA PRO A 275 3.62 -1.18 -19.70
C PRO A 275 2.97 0.16 -20.17
N PRO A 276 3.74 1.25 -20.31
CA PRO A 276 5.21 1.31 -20.28
C PRO A 276 5.82 1.52 -18.88
N ILE A 277 5.03 1.80 -17.86
CA ILE A 277 5.52 2.15 -16.53
C ILE A 277 5.92 0.88 -15.73
N GLY A 278 5.06 -0.12 -15.73
CA GLY A 278 5.35 -1.45 -15.18
C GLY A 278 5.59 -2.48 -16.29
N ASP A 279 5.48 -3.77 -15.96
CA ASP A 279 5.74 -4.86 -16.90
C ASP A 279 4.61 -5.89 -17.01
N THR A 280 3.48 -5.67 -16.30
CA THR A 280 2.46 -6.69 -16.11
C THR A 280 1.12 -6.29 -16.72
N PRO A 281 0.84 -6.71 -17.99
CA PRO A 281 -0.48 -6.51 -18.59
C PRO A 281 -1.56 -7.26 -17.81
N TYR A 282 -2.75 -6.66 -17.68
CA TYR A 282 -3.87 -7.29 -16.95
C TYR A 282 -4.29 -8.63 -17.55
N ARG A 283 -4.17 -8.81 -18.89
CA ARG A 283 -4.42 -10.07 -19.57
C ARG A 283 -3.57 -11.21 -19.02
N LEU A 284 -2.29 -10.96 -18.75
CA LEU A 284 -1.39 -11.96 -18.20
C LEU A 284 -1.81 -12.44 -16.81
N ILE A 285 -2.38 -11.55 -15.99
CA ILE A 285 -2.92 -11.93 -14.68
C ILE A 285 -4.19 -12.75 -14.87
N ARG A 286 -5.09 -12.35 -15.78
CA ARG A 286 -6.34 -13.12 -16.04
C ARG A 286 -6.08 -14.53 -16.57
N GLU A 287 -5.03 -14.73 -17.34
CA GLU A 287 -4.62 -16.04 -17.83
C GLU A 287 -4.08 -16.95 -16.72
N LYS A 288 -3.45 -16.37 -15.70
CA LYS A 288 -2.77 -17.12 -14.64
C LYS A 288 -3.61 -17.35 -13.39
N PHE A 289 -4.53 -16.46 -13.08
CA PHE A 289 -5.29 -16.48 -11.82
C PHE A 289 -6.75 -16.90 -12.05
N LYS A 290 -7.43 -17.28 -10.97
CA LYS A 290 -8.85 -17.65 -10.99
C LYS A 290 -9.73 -16.48 -11.50
N PRO A 291 -10.89 -16.76 -12.09
CA PRO A 291 -11.78 -15.72 -12.61
C PRO A 291 -12.25 -14.70 -11.57
N ASP A 292 -12.38 -15.11 -10.30
CA ASP A 292 -12.81 -14.29 -9.17
C ASP A 292 -11.67 -13.52 -8.49
N PHE A 293 -10.43 -13.65 -8.99
CA PHE A 293 -9.28 -12.90 -8.49
C PHE A 293 -9.44 -11.41 -8.81
N THR A 294 -9.35 -10.56 -7.78
CA THR A 294 -9.54 -9.12 -7.90
C THR A 294 -8.29 -8.45 -8.45
N ILE A 295 -8.44 -7.60 -9.47
CA ILE A 295 -7.36 -6.75 -9.99
C ILE A 295 -7.77 -5.29 -9.81
N THR A 296 -6.97 -4.52 -9.07
CA THR A 296 -6.99 -3.07 -9.18
C THR A 296 -5.82 -2.64 -10.05
N GLY A 297 -6.15 -2.20 -11.26
CA GLY A 297 -5.17 -1.65 -12.20
C GLY A 297 -4.77 -0.23 -11.81
N ARG A 298 -3.67 0.26 -12.38
CA ARG A 298 -3.16 1.61 -12.11
C ARG A 298 -2.98 2.41 -13.40
N LEU A 299 -3.58 3.60 -13.44
CA LEU A 299 -3.32 4.63 -14.45
C LEU A 299 -2.44 5.71 -13.83
N ASN A 300 -1.16 5.68 -14.18
CA ASN A 300 -0.15 6.58 -13.64
C ASN A 300 -0.32 8.01 -14.17
N GLY A 301 -0.05 9.01 -13.33
CA GLY A 301 -0.11 10.42 -13.67
C GLY A 301 0.70 10.78 -14.91
N GLN A 302 1.87 10.18 -15.06
CA GLN A 302 2.73 10.37 -16.24
C GLN A 302 2.06 10.02 -17.59
N LEU A 303 1.00 9.22 -17.56
CA LEU A 303 0.29 8.80 -18.78
C LEU A 303 -0.87 9.74 -19.17
N TRP A 304 -1.47 10.45 -18.21
CA TRP A 304 -2.68 11.21 -18.46
C TRP A 304 -2.55 12.73 -18.24
N VAL A 305 -1.66 13.21 -17.38
CA VAL A 305 -1.46 14.64 -17.13
C VAL A 305 -0.99 15.33 -18.42
N GLY A 306 -1.64 16.45 -18.76
CA GLY A 306 -1.38 17.21 -19.99
C GLY A 306 -1.88 16.53 -21.29
N LYS A 307 -2.71 15.48 -21.20
CA LYS A 307 -3.36 14.85 -22.37
C LYS A 307 -4.77 15.39 -22.57
N ASP A 308 -5.19 15.44 -23.82
CA ASP A 308 -6.58 15.66 -24.17
C ASP A 308 -7.43 14.38 -23.94
N ARG A 309 -8.74 14.54 -24.01
CA ARG A 309 -9.71 13.45 -23.85
C ARG A 309 -9.42 12.25 -24.75
N ALA A 310 -9.16 12.46 -26.02
CA ALA A 310 -8.90 11.40 -26.99
C ALA A 310 -7.62 10.64 -26.68
N GLY A 311 -6.57 11.35 -26.24
CA GLY A 311 -5.31 10.78 -25.82
C GLY A 311 -5.45 9.89 -24.58
N ILE A 312 -6.20 10.34 -23.56
CA ILE A 312 -6.49 9.54 -22.37
C ILE A 312 -7.28 8.28 -22.74
N GLN A 313 -8.35 8.42 -23.52
CA GLN A 313 -9.16 7.27 -23.95
C GLN A 313 -8.35 6.26 -24.75
N ALA A 314 -7.46 6.73 -25.64
CA ALA A 314 -6.58 5.84 -26.41
C ALA A 314 -5.61 5.04 -25.52
N ILE A 315 -5.08 5.67 -24.46
CA ILE A 315 -4.22 4.99 -23.48
C ILE A 315 -5.01 3.94 -22.72
N VAL A 316 -6.18 4.30 -22.20
CA VAL A 316 -7.00 3.38 -21.40
C VAL A 316 -7.47 2.18 -22.22
N ARG A 317 -7.88 2.37 -23.50
CA ARG A 317 -8.25 1.27 -24.43
C ARG A 317 -7.09 0.30 -24.74
N LYS A 318 -5.83 0.75 -24.64
CA LYS A 318 -4.68 -0.15 -24.79
C LYS A 318 -4.46 -1.04 -23.57
N MET A 319 -4.88 -0.58 -22.40
CA MET A 319 -4.68 -1.28 -21.13
C MET A 319 -5.87 -2.17 -20.78
N ILE A 320 -7.07 -1.69 -21.03
CA ILE A 320 -8.35 -2.31 -20.63
C ILE A 320 -9.09 -2.80 -21.88
N TYR A 321 -9.66 -3.98 -21.78
CA TYR A 321 -10.43 -4.64 -22.86
C TYR A 321 -11.80 -5.07 -22.29
N PRO A 322 -12.85 -5.21 -23.13
CA PRO A 322 -14.23 -5.43 -22.64
C PRO A 322 -14.39 -6.64 -21.72
N GLU A 323 -13.71 -7.77 -22.00
CA GLU A 323 -13.81 -8.99 -21.19
C GLU A 323 -13.24 -8.80 -19.78
N LEU A 324 -12.28 -7.89 -19.59
CA LEU A 324 -11.74 -7.55 -18.28
C LEU A 324 -12.81 -6.91 -17.38
N LEU A 325 -13.70 -6.10 -17.96
CA LEU A 325 -14.73 -5.38 -17.23
C LEU A 325 -15.84 -6.30 -16.71
N SER A 326 -15.96 -7.51 -17.24
CA SER A 326 -16.89 -8.54 -16.73
C SER A 326 -16.31 -9.34 -15.53
N THR A 327 -15.10 -9.02 -15.11
CA THR A 327 -14.41 -9.66 -13.99
C THR A 327 -14.26 -8.69 -12.81
N PRO A 328 -13.86 -9.13 -11.60
CA PRO A 328 -13.51 -8.24 -10.49
C PRO A 328 -12.31 -7.34 -10.84
N PHE A 329 -12.58 -6.23 -11.52
CA PHE A 329 -11.59 -5.25 -11.97
C PHE A 329 -12.00 -3.83 -11.60
N SER A 330 -11.02 -3.04 -11.18
CA SER A 330 -11.15 -1.59 -11.00
C SER A 330 -9.89 -0.87 -11.47
N LEU A 331 -10.01 0.40 -11.81
CA LEU A 331 -8.90 1.25 -12.20
C LEU A 331 -8.65 2.33 -11.15
N MET A 332 -7.48 2.31 -10.54
CA MET A 332 -7.01 3.38 -9.67
C MET A 332 -6.20 4.39 -10.50
N VAL A 333 -6.63 5.65 -10.48
CA VAL A 333 -5.88 6.76 -11.10
C VAL A 333 -5.01 7.41 -10.03
N THR A 334 -3.73 7.62 -10.35
CA THR A 334 -2.78 8.21 -9.41
C THR A 334 -2.09 9.43 -9.99
N SER A 335 -1.66 10.34 -9.13
CA SER A 335 -0.82 11.48 -9.48
C SER A 335 0.66 11.10 -9.64
N ASP A 336 1.09 10.00 -9.01
CA ASP A 336 2.49 9.51 -8.98
C ASP A 336 3.52 10.58 -8.59
N ALA A 337 3.17 11.34 -7.57
CA ALA A 337 4.00 12.44 -7.08
C ALA A 337 4.27 13.56 -8.12
N ILE A 338 3.46 13.67 -9.17
CA ILE A 338 3.47 14.85 -10.03
C ILE A 338 2.90 16.01 -9.20
N PRO A 339 3.71 17.05 -8.94
CA PRO A 339 3.24 18.21 -8.20
C PRO A 339 2.28 19.04 -9.04
N ASP A 340 1.36 19.71 -8.36
CA ASP A 340 0.58 20.81 -8.95
C ASP A 340 -0.16 20.41 -10.24
N ILE A 341 -0.89 19.27 -10.20
CA ILE A 341 -1.74 18.85 -11.32
C ILE A 341 -2.87 19.88 -11.51
N PRO A 342 -2.96 20.53 -12.69
CA PRO A 342 -3.98 21.53 -12.93
C PRO A 342 -5.39 20.94 -12.83
N ARG A 343 -6.35 21.74 -12.33
CA ARG A 343 -7.76 21.38 -12.30
C ARG A 343 -8.28 20.96 -13.68
N GLU A 344 -7.84 21.65 -14.70
CA GLU A 344 -8.22 21.39 -16.10
C GLU A 344 -7.91 19.95 -16.51
N ASP A 345 -6.71 19.44 -16.21
CA ASP A 345 -6.30 18.06 -16.50
C ASP A 345 -7.19 17.04 -15.78
N VAL A 346 -7.57 17.32 -14.54
CA VAL A 346 -8.47 16.47 -13.75
C VAL A 346 -9.87 16.42 -14.37
N MET A 347 -10.38 17.56 -14.83
CA MET A 347 -11.70 17.63 -15.49
C MET A 347 -11.69 16.89 -16.84
N ILE A 348 -10.61 17.02 -17.62
CA ILE A 348 -10.42 16.28 -18.88
C ILE A 348 -10.36 14.77 -18.61
N LEU A 349 -9.62 14.34 -17.59
CA LEU A 349 -9.55 12.94 -17.20
C LEU A 349 -10.92 12.40 -16.79
N TYR A 350 -11.64 13.13 -15.93
CA TYR A 350 -12.98 12.75 -15.48
C TYR A 350 -13.91 12.55 -16.68
N ASP A 351 -13.99 13.54 -17.56
CA ASP A 351 -14.81 13.46 -18.77
C ASP A 351 -14.39 12.32 -19.70
N ALA A 352 -13.08 12.13 -19.88
CA ALA A 352 -12.56 11.04 -20.70
C ALA A 352 -13.00 9.66 -20.21
N LEU A 353 -12.90 9.40 -18.90
CA LEU A 353 -13.28 8.11 -18.32
C LEU A 353 -14.79 7.90 -18.24
N GLN A 354 -15.58 8.95 -17.98
CA GLN A 354 -17.04 8.88 -17.91
C GLN A 354 -17.71 8.62 -19.27
N THR A 355 -17.07 9.06 -20.33
CA THR A 355 -17.64 9.01 -21.69
C THR A 355 -17.01 7.93 -22.57
N MET A 356 -16.31 6.97 -21.96
CA MET A 356 -15.78 5.80 -22.70
C MET A 356 -16.92 4.83 -23.06
N ASP A 357 -16.97 4.46 -24.34
CA ASP A 357 -17.77 3.34 -24.83
C ASP A 357 -16.90 2.06 -24.86
N TRP A 358 -17.44 0.96 -24.34
CA TRP A 358 -16.76 -0.34 -24.22
C TRP A 358 -17.44 -1.42 -25.05
#